data_f6a3de0d692bbb26a3142738cd73888c
#
_entry.id   f6a3de0d692bbb26a3142738cd73888c
#
_cell.length_a   1.000
_cell.length_b   1.000
_cell.length_c   1.000
_cell.angle_alpha   90.00
_cell.angle_beta   90.00
_cell.angle_gamma   90.00
#
_symmetry.space_group_name_H-M   'P 1'
#
loop_
_entity.id
_entity.type
_entity.pdbx_description
1 polymer ?
#
loop_
_entity_poly.entity_id
_entity_poly.type
_entity_poly.pdbx_seq_one_letter_code
_entity_poly.pdbx_strand_id
1 'polypeptide(L)'
;MTRRRAGLVALFGAVVLALAAEPVAAQPSASTTVEQIWDLNMNLLYVAIPITVLVEGILIYTVWKFRKNDNPLPTMENRRLEITWTIATAIILLFVGVASYQVMASPYVTAESTSQAELQTEETEHIEVQAYRYGWSFYYNGTSFDESAAVTSTGTLRIPANQEVNLRITSRDWLHAFHVPSLGLKADAFPEQNNNLRTVPTETGSYQLYCAEYCGSGHSQMLGTVQVMSQENYEQWLSEQQSADNTTSANGTSANATSANDTTANGTATPTPT
;
A
#
# COMPACT_ATOMS: atom_id res chain seq x y z
N MET A 1 -31.91 -44.03 -8.39
CA MET A 1 -31.26 -43.05 -9.33
C MET A 1 -31.58 -41.61 -9.06
N THR A 2 -32.69 -41.26 -8.44
CA THR A 2 -33.16 -39.88 -8.14
C THR A 2 -32.32 -39.10 -7.11
N ARG A 3 -31.91 -39.74 -6.02
CA ARG A 3 -31.15 -39.06 -4.95
C ARG A 3 -29.76 -38.54 -5.39
N ARG A 4 -29.05 -39.28 -6.27
CA ARG A 4 -27.75 -38.83 -6.79
C ARG A 4 -27.87 -37.66 -7.78
N ARG A 5 -28.96 -37.60 -8.55
CA ARG A 5 -29.24 -36.49 -9.48
C ARG A 5 -29.62 -35.23 -8.71
N ALA A 6 -30.40 -35.35 -7.65
CA ALA A 6 -30.73 -34.25 -6.74
C ALA A 6 -29.49 -33.66 -6.04
N GLY A 7 -28.56 -34.53 -5.61
CA GLY A 7 -27.28 -34.07 -5.02
C GLY A 7 -26.38 -33.29 -5.98
N LEU A 8 -26.29 -33.73 -7.23
CA LEU A 8 -25.50 -33.03 -8.27
C LEU A 8 -26.13 -31.69 -8.67
N VAL A 9 -27.46 -31.61 -8.77
CA VAL A 9 -28.18 -30.36 -9.03
C VAL A 9 -28.02 -29.39 -7.87
N ALA A 10 -28.09 -29.89 -6.62
CA ALA A 10 -27.89 -29.05 -5.42
C ALA A 10 -26.45 -28.55 -5.32
N LEU A 11 -25.44 -29.38 -5.65
CA LEU A 11 -24.05 -28.97 -5.66
C LEU A 11 -23.79 -27.93 -6.76
N PHE A 12 -24.31 -28.14 -7.97
CA PHE A 12 -24.22 -27.19 -9.06
C PHE A 12 -24.93 -25.87 -8.74
N GLY A 13 -26.12 -25.95 -8.15
CA GLY A 13 -26.85 -24.77 -7.67
C GLY A 13 -26.11 -24.01 -6.56
N ALA A 14 -25.45 -24.72 -5.63
CA ALA A 14 -24.63 -24.11 -4.59
C ALA A 14 -23.38 -23.44 -5.15
N VAL A 15 -22.73 -24.05 -6.14
CA VAL A 15 -21.57 -23.43 -6.84
C VAL A 15 -22.00 -22.21 -7.64
N VAL A 16 -23.13 -22.27 -8.35
CA VAL A 16 -23.66 -21.11 -9.08
C VAL A 16 -24.09 -20.00 -8.13
N LEU A 17 -24.70 -20.34 -6.98
CA LEU A 17 -25.03 -19.38 -5.91
C LEU A 17 -23.77 -18.78 -5.26
N ALA A 18 -22.72 -19.58 -5.05
CA ALA A 18 -21.45 -19.09 -4.53
C ALA A 18 -20.68 -18.19 -5.52
N LEU A 19 -20.85 -18.45 -6.83
CA LEU A 19 -20.30 -17.59 -7.90
C LEU A 19 -21.16 -16.35 -8.15
N ALA A 20 -22.46 -16.41 -7.84
CA ALA A 20 -23.39 -15.29 -7.88
C ALA A 20 -23.49 -14.50 -6.56
N ALA A 21 -22.92 -15.03 -5.47
CA ALA A 21 -22.68 -14.21 -4.28
C ALA A 21 -21.74 -13.10 -4.74
N GLU A 22 -22.27 -11.90 -4.82
CA GLU A 22 -21.46 -10.72 -5.08
C GLU A 22 -20.22 -10.79 -4.23
N PRO A 23 -19.03 -10.52 -4.78
CA PRO A 23 -17.84 -10.39 -3.96
C PRO A 23 -18.21 -9.45 -2.84
N VAL A 24 -18.13 -9.96 -1.61
CA VAL A 24 -18.47 -9.26 -0.36
C VAL A 24 -18.10 -7.81 -0.53
N ALA A 25 -19.08 -6.96 -0.59
CA ALA A 25 -19.09 -5.54 -0.87
C ALA A 25 -17.70 -5.02 -1.23
N ALA A 26 -17.45 -4.81 -2.51
CA ALA A 26 -16.35 -3.97 -2.92
C ALA A 26 -16.44 -2.74 -2.03
N GLN A 27 -15.53 -2.61 -1.08
CA GLN A 27 -15.43 -1.36 -0.33
C GLN A 27 -15.26 -0.29 -1.39
N PRO A 28 -15.98 0.83 -1.31
CA PRO A 28 -15.80 1.90 -2.26
C PRO A 28 -14.29 2.15 -2.38
N SER A 29 -13.83 2.41 -3.58
CA SER A 29 -12.39 2.61 -3.84
C SER A 29 -11.95 3.86 -3.09
N ALA A 30 -11.30 3.65 -1.94
CA ALA A 30 -10.88 4.73 -1.07
C ALA A 30 -9.69 5.55 -1.63
N SER A 31 -9.16 5.14 -2.80
CA SER A 31 -8.10 5.85 -3.53
C SER A 31 -8.07 5.50 -5.02
N THR A 32 -7.45 6.35 -5.82
CA THR A 32 -7.18 6.08 -7.24
C THR A 32 -6.36 4.82 -7.48
N THR A 33 -5.46 4.48 -6.57
CA THR A 33 -4.64 3.26 -6.62
C THR A 33 -5.52 2.01 -6.54
N VAL A 34 -6.44 1.98 -5.56
CA VAL A 34 -7.39 0.86 -5.39
C VAL A 34 -8.29 0.73 -6.60
N GLU A 35 -8.79 1.84 -7.14
CA GLU A 35 -9.65 1.85 -8.32
C GLU A 35 -8.96 1.20 -9.53
N GLN A 36 -7.74 1.62 -9.85
CA GLN A 36 -6.98 1.06 -10.97
C GLN A 36 -6.70 -0.44 -10.82
N ILE A 37 -6.34 -0.88 -9.61
CA ILE A 37 -6.09 -2.30 -9.31
C ILE A 37 -7.39 -3.10 -9.40
N TRP A 38 -8.50 -2.54 -8.91
CA TRP A 38 -9.80 -3.18 -8.95
C TRP A 38 -10.34 -3.32 -10.37
N ASP A 39 -10.20 -2.28 -11.19
CA ASP A 39 -10.60 -2.31 -12.60
C ASP A 39 -9.83 -3.37 -13.38
N LEU A 40 -8.52 -3.47 -13.17
CA LEU A 40 -7.72 -4.55 -13.74
C LEU A 40 -8.23 -5.92 -13.30
N ASN A 41 -8.45 -6.11 -11.99
CA ASN A 41 -8.95 -7.36 -11.44
C ASN A 41 -10.29 -7.76 -12.07
N MET A 42 -11.23 -6.84 -12.20
CA MET A 42 -12.53 -7.09 -12.84
C MET A 42 -12.38 -7.46 -14.32
N ASN A 43 -11.54 -6.75 -15.06
CA ASN A 43 -11.27 -7.05 -16.46
C ASN A 43 -10.66 -8.46 -16.64
N LEU A 44 -9.74 -8.86 -15.76
CA LEU A 44 -9.17 -10.20 -15.77
C LEU A 44 -10.21 -11.27 -15.41
N LEU A 45 -11.11 -11.01 -14.46
CA LEU A 45 -12.19 -11.91 -14.06
C LEU A 45 -13.19 -12.13 -15.20
N TYR A 46 -13.55 -11.10 -15.96
CA TYR A 46 -14.43 -11.23 -17.13
C TYR A 46 -13.86 -12.20 -18.18
N VAL A 47 -12.55 -12.32 -18.29
CA VAL A 47 -11.89 -13.28 -19.19
C VAL A 47 -11.70 -14.64 -18.50
N ALA A 48 -11.28 -14.66 -17.24
CA ALA A 48 -10.94 -15.88 -16.52
C ALA A 48 -12.17 -16.78 -16.24
N ILE A 49 -13.30 -16.18 -15.82
CA ILE A 49 -14.50 -16.94 -15.45
C ILE A 49 -15.06 -17.77 -16.61
N PRO A 50 -15.29 -17.21 -17.82
CA PRO A 50 -15.76 -18.00 -18.96
C PRO A 50 -14.79 -19.14 -19.35
N ILE A 51 -13.49 -18.89 -19.32
CA ILE A 51 -12.47 -19.90 -19.61
C ILE A 51 -12.53 -21.03 -18.56
N THR A 52 -12.60 -20.69 -17.30
CA THR A 52 -12.70 -21.65 -16.19
C THR A 52 -13.97 -22.51 -16.33
N VAL A 53 -15.12 -21.89 -16.56
CA VAL A 53 -16.39 -22.61 -16.74
C VAL A 53 -16.32 -23.56 -17.94
N LEU A 54 -15.71 -23.13 -19.05
CA LEU A 54 -15.53 -23.95 -20.24
C LEU A 54 -14.64 -25.16 -19.95
N VAL A 55 -13.48 -24.97 -19.34
CA VAL A 55 -12.51 -26.03 -19.03
C VAL A 55 -13.08 -27.03 -18.03
N GLU A 56 -13.65 -26.53 -16.92
CA GLU A 56 -14.29 -27.36 -15.90
C GLU A 56 -15.49 -28.14 -16.50
N GLY A 57 -16.27 -27.50 -17.35
CA GLY A 57 -17.38 -28.14 -18.04
C GLY A 57 -16.91 -29.30 -18.93
N ILE A 58 -15.82 -29.13 -19.69
CA ILE A 58 -15.21 -30.18 -20.51
C ILE A 58 -14.69 -31.31 -19.60
N LEU A 59 -14.00 -31.01 -18.51
CA LEU A 59 -13.48 -31.99 -17.56
C LEU A 59 -14.61 -32.82 -16.92
N ILE A 60 -15.63 -32.15 -16.39
CA ILE A 60 -16.80 -32.82 -15.80
C ILE A 60 -17.51 -33.73 -16.83
N TYR A 61 -17.71 -33.21 -18.07
CA TYR A 61 -18.32 -33.97 -19.13
C TYR A 61 -17.51 -35.21 -19.49
N THR A 62 -16.20 -35.09 -19.65
CA THR A 62 -15.32 -36.22 -19.99
C THR A 62 -15.30 -37.28 -18.90
N VAL A 63 -15.15 -36.86 -17.63
CA VAL A 63 -15.23 -37.78 -16.46
C VAL A 63 -16.60 -38.49 -16.42
N TRP A 64 -17.69 -37.72 -16.56
CA TRP A 64 -19.03 -38.29 -16.53
C TRP A 64 -19.28 -39.28 -17.68
N LYS A 65 -18.85 -38.97 -18.91
CA LYS A 65 -19.03 -39.77 -20.12
C LYS A 65 -18.19 -41.05 -20.09
N PHE A 66 -16.92 -40.96 -19.67
CA PHE A 66 -15.95 -42.06 -19.78
C PHE A 66 -15.72 -42.84 -18.48
N ARG A 67 -16.33 -42.48 -17.36
CA ARG A 67 -16.13 -43.13 -16.04
C ARG A 67 -16.43 -44.63 -15.99
N LYS A 68 -17.13 -45.18 -16.97
CA LYS A 68 -17.49 -46.59 -17.07
C LYS A 68 -16.90 -47.27 -18.32
N ASN A 69 -15.89 -46.66 -18.91
CA ASN A 69 -15.24 -47.20 -20.10
C ASN A 69 -14.14 -48.19 -19.68
N ASP A 70 -14.40 -49.47 -19.87
CA ASP A 70 -13.49 -50.58 -19.54
C ASP A 70 -12.40 -50.78 -20.62
N ASN A 71 -12.53 -50.16 -21.78
CA ASN A 71 -11.61 -50.26 -22.90
C ASN A 71 -11.14 -48.88 -23.38
N PRO A 72 -10.24 -48.23 -22.65
CA PRO A 72 -9.70 -46.94 -23.07
C PRO A 72 -8.85 -47.09 -24.33
N LEU A 73 -9.01 -46.13 -25.24
CA LEU A 73 -8.13 -46.06 -26.42
C LEU A 73 -6.71 -45.67 -25.99
N PRO A 74 -5.67 -46.17 -26.67
CA PRO A 74 -4.30 -45.78 -26.42
C PRO A 74 -4.13 -44.28 -26.65
N THR A 75 -3.29 -43.64 -25.84
CA THR A 75 -2.97 -42.23 -26.00
C THR A 75 -2.27 -41.98 -27.33
N MET A 76 -2.81 -41.08 -28.11
CA MET A 76 -2.25 -40.68 -29.41
C MET A 76 -1.91 -39.20 -29.39
N GLU A 77 -0.76 -38.85 -29.95
CA GLU A 77 -0.36 -37.47 -30.14
C GLU A 77 -1.27 -36.77 -31.14
N ASN A 78 -1.70 -35.56 -30.79
CA ASN A 78 -2.50 -34.70 -31.67
C ASN A 78 -1.85 -33.32 -31.81
N ARG A 79 -0.93 -33.22 -32.77
CA ARG A 79 -0.16 -32.00 -33.02
C ARG A 79 -1.02 -30.77 -33.30
N ARG A 80 -2.20 -30.97 -33.94
CA ARG A 80 -3.11 -29.85 -34.21
C ARG A 80 -3.69 -29.27 -32.89
N LEU A 81 -4.09 -30.16 -32.00
CA LEU A 81 -4.62 -29.78 -30.70
C LEU A 81 -3.55 -29.10 -29.87
N GLU A 82 -2.31 -29.61 -29.85
CA GLU A 82 -1.17 -29.04 -29.17
C GLU A 82 -0.87 -27.61 -29.64
N ILE A 83 -0.78 -27.39 -30.94
CA ILE A 83 -0.58 -26.06 -31.51
C ILE A 83 -1.75 -25.13 -31.15
N THR A 84 -2.99 -25.63 -31.18
CA THR A 84 -4.17 -24.80 -30.90
C THR A 84 -4.16 -24.26 -29.46
N TRP A 85 -3.93 -25.12 -28.45
CA TRP A 85 -3.91 -24.63 -27.07
C TRP A 85 -2.66 -23.78 -26.76
N THR A 86 -1.51 -24.09 -27.41
CA THR A 86 -0.30 -23.26 -27.28
C THR A 86 -0.55 -21.83 -27.77
N ILE A 87 -1.18 -21.68 -28.95
CA ILE A 87 -1.53 -20.38 -29.51
C ILE A 87 -2.57 -19.69 -28.61
N ALA A 88 -3.60 -20.43 -28.16
CA ALA A 88 -4.64 -19.87 -27.31
C ALA A 88 -4.06 -19.34 -25.97
N THR A 89 -3.19 -20.13 -25.32
CA THR A 89 -2.53 -19.67 -24.08
C THR A 89 -1.57 -18.51 -24.31
N ALA A 90 -0.85 -18.47 -25.43
CA ALA A 90 0.02 -17.36 -25.79
C ALA A 90 -0.77 -16.06 -25.97
N ILE A 91 -1.94 -16.10 -26.60
CA ILE A 91 -2.83 -14.93 -26.75
C ILE A 91 -3.33 -14.46 -25.40
N ILE A 92 -3.76 -15.36 -24.51
CA ILE A 92 -4.22 -15.04 -23.16
C ILE A 92 -3.08 -14.37 -22.36
N LEU A 93 -1.88 -14.95 -22.40
CA LEU A 93 -0.72 -14.38 -21.69
C LEU A 93 -0.34 -13.01 -22.21
N LEU A 94 -0.41 -12.79 -23.53
CA LEU A 94 -0.16 -11.47 -24.11
C LEU A 94 -1.19 -10.43 -23.62
N PHE A 95 -2.47 -10.80 -23.61
CA PHE A 95 -3.54 -9.94 -23.12
C PHE A 95 -3.33 -9.58 -21.64
N VAL A 96 -3.09 -10.57 -20.78
CA VAL A 96 -2.83 -10.36 -19.34
C VAL A 96 -1.58 -9.50 -19.13
N GLY A 97 -0.50 -9.79 -19.88
CA GLY A 97 0.74 -9.04 -19.80
C GLY A 97 0.58 -7.57 -20.16
N VAL A 98 -0.11 -7.27 -21.25
CA VAL A 98 -0.36 -5.88 -21.68
C VAL A 98 -1.25 -5.15 -20.68
N ALA A 99 -2.37 -5.77 -20.26
CA ALA A 99 -3.28 -5.16 -19.29
C ALA A 99 -2.61 -4.88 -17.94
N SER A 100 -1.83 -5.82 -17.43
CA SER A 100 -1.08 -5.65 -16.19
C SER A 100 0.01 -4.58 -16.32
N TYR A 101 0.73 -4.55 -17.44
CA TYR A 101 1.76 -3.55 -17.69
C TYR A 101 1.21 -2.13 -17.71
N GLN A 102 0.03 -1.92 -18.31
CA GLN A 102 -0.61 -0.60 -18.35
C GLN A 102 -0.93 -0.08 -16.94
N VAL A 103 -1.39 -0.94 -16.04
CA VAL A 103 -1.66 -0.54 -14.64
C VAL A 103 -0.37 -0.35 -13.86
N MET A 104 0.63 -1.22 -14.06
CA MET A 104 1.94 -1.07 -13.41
C MET A 104 2.69 0.20 -13.85
N ALA A 105 2.46 0.69 -15.06
CA ALA A 105 3.05 1.93 -15.55
C ALA A 105 2.40 3.20 -14.94
N SER A 106 1.33 3.05 -14.14
CA SER A 106 0.71 4.17 -13.45
C SER A 106 1.58 4.64 -12.28
N PRO A 107 1.82 5.96 -12.11
CA PRO A 107 2.58 6.51 -10.99
C PRO A 107 1.89 6.29 -9.64
N TYR A 108 0.59 5.93 -9.63
CA TYR A 108 -0.18 5.62 -8.43
C TYR A 108 -0.07 4.15 -7.99
N VAL A 109 0.45 3.26 -8.85
CA VAL A 109 0.57 1.83 -8.55
C VAL A 109 2.00 1.43 -8.25
N THR A 110 2.96 1.98 -8.99
CA THR A 110 4.37 1.68 -8.79
C THR A 110 5.06 2.84 -8.08
N ALA A 111 5.68 2.53 -6.93
CA ALA A 111 6.55 3.48 -6.25
C ALA A 111 7.77 3.75 -7.14
N GLU A 112 7.85 4.95 -7.70
CA GLU A 112 8.97 5.33 -8.55
C GLU A 112 10.08 6.01 -7.77
N SER A 113 11.33 5.72 -8.14
CA SER A 113 12.49 6.52 -7.78
C SER A 113 12.56 7.78 -8.66
N THR A 114 11.47 8.54 -8.72
CA THR A 114 11.35 9.74 -9.54
C THR A 114 12.25 10.85 -8.98
N SER A 115 12.91 11.59 -9.84
CA SER A 115 13.73 12.73 -9.42
C SER A 115 12.86 13.78 -8.70
N GLN A 116 13.36 14.32 -7.60
CA GLN A 116 12.66 15.31 -6.77
C GLN A 116 12.09 16.50 -7.56
N ALA A 117 12.67 16.83 -8.72
CA ALA A 117 12.23 17.95 -9.57
C ALA A 117 10.90 17.69 -10.31
N GLU A 118 10.57 16.43 -10.60
CA GLU A 118 9.30 16.07 -11.25
C GLU A 118 8.12 15.95 -10.28
N LEU A 119 8.42 15.93 -8.98
CA LEU A 119 7.41 15.74 -7.93
C LEU A 119 6.84 17.06 -7.39
N GLN A 120 7.46 18.21 -7.73
CA GLN A 120 7.09 19.52 -7.19
C GLN A 120 6.05 20.19 -8.11
N THR A 121 4.79 19.82 -7.94
CA THR A 121 3.66 20.63 -8.40
C THR A 121 3.08 21.37 -7.21
N GLU A 122 2.67 22.63 -7.37
CA GLU A 122 2.10 23.46 -6.27
C GLU A 122 0.81 22.86 -5.66
N GLU A 123 0.21 21.89 -6.33
CA GLU A 123 -1.03 21.22 -5.90
C GLU A 123 -0.79 19.90 -5.17
N THR A 124 0.44 19.42 -5.09
CA THR A 124 0.76 18.12 -4.46
C THR A 124 1.22 18.30 -3.02
N GLU A 125 0.58 17.60 -2.10
CA GLU A 125 1.03 17.54 -0.70
C GLU A 125 2.23 16.60 -0.56
N HIS A 126 3.31 17.05 0.06
CA HIS A 126 4.53 16.29 0.26
C HIS A 126 4.75 15.95 1.73
N ILE A 127 4.81 14.66 2.02
CA ILE A 127 4.99 14.15 3.37
C ILE A 127 6.14 13.15 3.40
N GLU A 128 7.09 13.35 4.30
CA GLU A 128 8.09 12.34 4.58
C GLU A 128 7.58 11.33 5.61
N VAL A 129 7.74 10.05 5.30
CA VAL A 129 7.40 8.92 6.15
C VAL A 129 8.67 8.24 6.59
N GLN A 130 9.00 8.34 7.88
CA GLN A 130 10.17 7.71 8.45
C GLN A 130 9.78 6.54 9.34
N ALA A 131 10.15 5.33 8.91
CA ALA A 131 10.01 4.11 9.69
C ALA A 131 11.11 3.97 10.75
N TYR A 132 10.80 3.38 11.91
CA TYR A 132 11.75 3.00 12.94
C TYR A 132 11.20 1.86 13.80
N ARG A 133 12.01 1.19 14.58
CA ARG A 133 11.58 0.12 15.50
C ARG A 133 10.94 0.70 16.78
N TYR A 134 9.63 0.60 17.01
CA TYR A 134 8.62 -0.03 16.15
C TYR A 134 7.48 0.98 15.94
N GLY A 135 7.65 1.90 15.01
CA GLY A 135 6.68 2.98 14.79
C GLY A 135 6.94 3.78 13.51
N TRP A 136 6.19 4.85 13.38
CA TRP A 136 6.16 5.72 12.22
C TRP A 136 6.20 7.19 12.65
N SER A 137 7.04 7.98 12.00
CA SER A 137 7.04 9.44 12.10
C SER A 137 6.71 10.04 10.74
N PHE A 138 5.94 11.11 10.74
CA PHE A 138 5.47 11.81 9.55
C PHE A 138 5.86 13.28 9.65
N TYR A 139 6.46 13.82 8.58
CA TYR A 139 6.93 15.20 8.50
C TYR A 139 6.23 15.89 7.34
N TYR A 140 5.52 16.97 7.64
CA TYR A 140 4.67 17.69 6.70
C TYR A 140 5.37 18.98 6.28
N ASN A 141 5.84 19.02 5.03
CA ASN A 141 6.69 20.10 4.51
C ASN A 141 5.98 20.93 3.44
N GLY A 142 4.69 20.73 3.25
CA GLY A 142 3.93 21.37 2.19
C GLY A 142 4.44 20.96 0.80
N THR A 143 4.85 21.94 -0.02
CA THR A 143 5.30 21.69 -1.41
C THR A 143 6.74 21.19 -1.54
N SER A 144 7.47 20.95 -0.47
CA SER A 144 8.87 20.49 -0.51
C SER A 144 9.19 19.53 0.62
N PHE A 145 10.18 18.66 0.40
CA PHE A 145 10.72 17.76 1.44
C PHE A 145 11.84 18.42 2.25
N ASP A 146 11.59 19.59 2.82
CA ASP A 146 12.52 20.31 3.69
C ASP A 146 12.21 20.00 5.17
N GLU A 147 13.05 19.21 5.81
CA GLU A 147 12.88 18.77 7.20
C GLU A 147 12.93 19.92 8.22
N SER A 148 13.50 21.08 7.83
CA SER A 148 13.70 22.22 8.76
C SER A 148 12.41 22.96 9.11
N ALA A 149 11.34 22.78 8.34
CA ALA A 149 10.07 23.49 8.52
C ALA A 149 8.89 22.54 8.77
N ALA A 150 9.14 21.26 9.08
CA ALA A 150 8.12 20.24 9.11
C ALA A 150 7.29 20.23 10.39
N VAL A 151 5.98 20.25 10.23
CA VAL A 151 5.05 19.78 11.27
C VAL A 151 5.24 18.28 11.43
N THR A 152 5.39 17.79 12.65
CA THR A 152 5.67 16.37 12.92
C THR A 152 4.47 15.68 13.56
N SER A 153 4.17 14.47 13.12
CA SER A 153 3.20 13.58 13.74
C SER A 153 3.78 12.18 13.92
N THR A 154 3.39 11.49 15.00
CA THR A 154 3.84 10.12 15.28
C THR A 154 2.64 9.17 15.34
N GLY A 155 2.77 8.02 14.68
CA GLY A 155 1.74 6.97 14.67
C GLY A 155 0.50 7.26 13.83
N THR A 156 0.19 8.54 13.53
CA THR A 156 -0.96 8.90 12.69
C THR A 156 -0.53 9.80 11.54
N LEU A 157 -0.66 9.29 10.32
CA LEU A 157 -0.53 10.05 9.08
C LEU A 157 -1.86 10.73 8.76
N ARG A 158 -1.87 12.04 8.58
CA ARG A 158 -3.05 12.80 8.14
C ARG A 158 -2.83 13.28 6.72
N ILE A 159 -3.82 13.06 5.85
CA ILE A 159 -3.75 13.44 4.43
C ILE A 159 -5.09 14.00 3.96
N PRO A 160 -5.09 14.94 3.01
CA PRO A 160 -6.31 15.49 2.44
C PRO A 160 -6.99 14.51 1.48
N ALA A 161 -8.32 14.54 1.42
CA ALA A 161 -9.11 13.85 0.40
C ALA A 161 -9.13 14.66 -0.90
N ASN A 162 -9.21 13.95 -2.05
CA ASN A 162 -9.32 14.52 -3.39
C ASN A 162 -8.16 15.43 -3.81
N GLN A 163 -7.01 15.28 -3.16
CA GLN A 163 -5.77 15.95 -3.51
C GLN A 163 -4.66 14.91 -3.69
N GLU A 164 -3.75 15.16 -4.62
CA GLU A 164 -2.58 14.30 -4.78
C GLU A 164 -1.63 14.45 -3.59
N VAL A 165 -1.25 13.30 -3.04
CA VAL A 165 -0.29 13.21 -1.94
C VAL A 165 0.90 12.40 -2.40
N ASN A 166 2.09 12.93 -2.18
CA ASN A 166 3.36 12.27 -2.42
C ASN A 166 4.03 11.93 -1.08
N LEU A 167 4.18 10.64 -0.83
CA LEU A 167 4.84 10.13 0.37
C LEU A 167 6.28 9.73 0.02
N ARG A 168 7.26 10.40 0.61
CA ARG A 168 8.66 10.00 0.56
C ARG A 168 8.96 9.08 1.73
N ILE A 169 9.16 7.80 1.45
CA ILE A 169 9.26 6.75 2.45
C ILE A 169 10.72 6.34 2.63
N THR A 170 11.20 6.41 3.87
CA THR A 170 12.55 6.02 4.27
C THR A 170 12.53 5.31 5.62
N SER A 171 13.67 4.82 6.07
CA SER A 171 13.85 4.23 7.39
C SER A 171 15.05 4.83 8.12
N ARG A 172 14.93 4.92 9.44
CA ARG A 172 16.01 5.40 10.32
C ARG A 172 16.96 4.30 10.76
N ASP A 173 16.52 3.02 10.77
CA ASP A 173 17.27 1.95 11.44
C ASP A 173 17.33 0.60 10.70
N TRP A 174 16.26 0.12 10.12
CA TRP A 174 16.18 -1.21 9.53
C TRP A 174 15.24 -1.22 8.31
N LEU A 175 15.15 -2.36 7.63
CA LEU A 175 14.16 -2.60 6.60
C LEU A 175 12.75 -2.69 7.21
N HIS A 176 11.83 -1.89 6.69
CA HIS A 176 10.39 -1.91 6.97
C HIS A 176 9.61 -1.84 5.66
N ALA A 177 8.30 -2.01 5.70
CA ALA A 177 7.44 -1.68 4.58
C ALA A 177 6.19 -0.95 5.07
N PHE A 178 5.95 0.22 4.53
CA PHE A 178 4.73 1.00 4.72
C PHE A 178 3.59 0.32 3.96
N HIS A 179 2.52 -0.07 4.63
CA HIS A 179 1.40 -0.74 3.99
C HIS A 179 0.05 -0.30 4.55
N VAL A 180 -0.80 0.21 3.66
CA VAL A 180 -2.19 0.60 3.92
C VAL A 180 -3.08 -0.08 2.90
N PRO A 181 -3.55 -1.32 3.16
CA PRO A 181 -4.27 -2.13 2.18
C PRO A 181 -5.51 -1.46 1.62
N SER A 182 -6.29 -0.80 2.47
CA SER A 182 -7.54 -0.16 2.08
C SER A 182 -7.35 1.04 1.13
N LEU A 183 -6.14 1.61 1.09
CA LEU A 183 -5.74 2.65 0.14
C LEU A 183 -4.87 2.10 -1.00
N GLY A 184 -4.62 0.78 -1.04
CA GLY A 184 -3.76 0.14 -2.03
C GLY A 184 -2.29 0.56 -1.96
N LEU A 185 -1.84 1.11 -0.85
CA LEU A 185 -0.50 1.66 -0.70
C LEU A 185 0.45 0.63 -0.11
N LYS A 186 1.58 0.42 -0.78
CA LYS A 186 2.68 -0.38 -0.27
C LYS A 186 4.00 0.10 -0.86
N ALA A 187 4.96 0.40 0.00
CA ALA A 187 6.34 0.68 -0.39
C ALA A 187 7.31 0.28 0.72
N ASP A 188 8.46 -0.22 0.31
CA ASP A 188 9.52 -0.57 1.25
C ASP A 188 10.20 0.70 1.79
N ALA A 189 10.61 0.64 3.05
CA ALA A 189 11.33 1.69 3.75
C ALA A 189 12.74 1.19 4.08
N PHE A 190 13.73 1.65 3.31
CA PHE A 190 15.15 1.31 3.51
C PHE A 190 15.89 2.45 4.21
N PRO A 191 16.89 2.14 5.04
CA PRO A 191 17.85 3.15 5.47
C PRO A 191 18.60 3.75 4.28
N GLU A 192 18.84 5.07 4.32
CA GLU A 192 19.60 5.81 3.31
C GLU A 192 19.02 5.80 1.88
N GLN A 193 17.79 5.31 1.70
CA GLN A 193 17.07 5.32 0.43
C GLN A 193 15.69 5.92 0.62
N ASN A 194 15.19 6.57 -0.44
CA ASN A 194 13.84 7.14 -0.47
C ASN A 194 13.03 6.47 -1.57
N ASN A 195 11.86 5.95 -1.23
CA ASN A 195 10.86 5.46 -2.16
C ASN A 195 9.71 6.46 -2.17
N ASN A 196 9.30 6.89 -3.37
CA ASN A 196 8.19 7.83 -3.53
C ASN A 196 6.91 7.07 -3.88
N LEU A 197 5.85 7.32 -3.16
CA LEU A 197 4.54 6.73 -3.34
C LEU A 197 3.51 7.82 -3.55
N ARG A 198 2.78 7.80 -4.66
CA ARG A 198 1.72 8.77 -4.97
C ARG A 198 0.35 8.16 -4.75
N THR A 199 -0.58 8.96 -4.29
CA THR A 199 -1.99 8.58 -4.16
C THR A 199 -2.90 9.80 -4.19
N VAL A 200 -4.14 9.57 -4.61
CA VAL A 200 -5.24 10.52 -4.40
C VAL A 200 -6.30 9.78 -3.58
N PRO A 201 -6.38 10.02 -2.25
CA PRO A 201 -7.46 9.46 -1.44
C PRO A 201 -8.80 10.05 -1.87
N THR A 202 -9.82 9.23 -2.03
CA THR A 202 -11.16 9.66 -2.51
C THR A 202 -12.19 9.68 -1.41
N GLU A 203 -11.97 8.94 -0.32
CA GLU A 203 -12.90 8.86 0.79
C GLU A 203 -12.25 9.27 2.11
N THR A 204 -12.92 10.15 2.85
CA THR A 204 -12.52 10.50 4.21
C THR A 204 -12.74 9.32 5.14
N GLY A 205 -11.80 9.10 6.07
CA GLY A 205 -11.90 7.97 7.00
C GLY A 205 -10.60 7.68 7.72
N SER A 206 -10.61 6.61 8.51
CA SER A 206 -9.45 6.12 9.25
C SER A 206 -9.07 4.74 8.72
N TYR A 207 -7.84 4.61 8.24
CA TYR A 207 -7.33 3.41 7.59
C TYR A 207 -6.15 2.85 8.36
N GLN A 208 -6.08 1.53 8.48
CA GLN A 208 -5.00 0.88 9.20
C GLN A 208 -3.70 0.93 8.40
N LEU A 209 -2.62 1.39 9.05
CA LEU A 209 -1.24 1.28 8.60
C LEU A 209 -0.53 0.21 9.42
N TYR A 210 0.28 -0.61 8.77
CA TYR A 210 1.17 -1.55 9.46
C TYR A 210 2.45 -1.81 8.67
N CYS A 211 3.46 -2.31 9.38
CA CYS A 211 4.69 -2.77 8.75
C CYS A 211 4.46 -4.13 8.06
N ALA A 212 4.78 -4.21 6.77
CA ALA A 212 4.61 -5.42 5.97
C ALA A 212 5.94 -6.13 5.62
N GLU A 213 7.05 -5.75 6.28
CA GLU A 213 8.36 -6.40 6.15
C GLU A 213 8.94 -6.69 7.53
N TYR A 214 9.47 -7.90 7.74
CA TYR A 214 9.94 -8.32 9.05
C TYR A 214 11.10 -7.45 9.57
N CYS A 215 10.85 -6.70 10.63
CA CYS A 215 11.79 -5.74 11.20
C CYS A 215 12.30 -6.09 12.61
N GLY A 216 11.90 -7.23 13.16
CA GLY A 216 12.35 -7.70 14.49
C GLY A 216 11.21 -8.17 15.40
N SER A 217 11.47 -8.32 16.70
CA SER A 217 10.55 -8.91 17.68
C SER A 217 9.25 -8.12 17.87
N GLY A 218 9.25 -6.81 17.66
CA GLY A 218 8.09 -5.94 17.74
C GLY A 218 7.37 -5.72 16.42
N HIS A 219 7.71 -6.45 15.35
CA HIS A 219 7.14 -6.28 14.01
C HIS A 219 5.59 -6.27 14.01
N SER A 220 4.96 -7.19 14.69
CA SER A 220 3.49 -7.28 14.77
C SER A 220 2.83 -6.14 15.54
N GLN A 221 3.59 -5.36 16.29
CA GLN A 221 3.13 -4.19 17.05
C GLN A 221 3.44 -2.86 16.33
N MET A 222 4.13 -2.92 15.19
CA MET A 222 4.45 -1.72 14.39
C MET A 222 3.25 -1.31 13.55
N LEU A 223 2.28 -0.71 14.23
CA LEU A 223 1.01 -0.25 13.70
C LEU A 223 0.98 1.27 13.61
N GLY A 224 0.06 1.79 12.81
CA GLY A 224 -0.26 3.19 12.68
C GLY A 224 -1.64 3.39 12.07
N THR A 225 -2.01 4.63 11.85
CA THR A 225 -3.28 5.02 11.27
C THR A 225 -3.05 6.04 10.17
N VAL A 226 -3.74 5.90 9.06
CA VAL A 226 -3.88 6.96 8.05
C VAL A 226 -5.25 7.56 8.20
N GLN A 227 -5.32 8.85 8.51
CA GLN A 227 -6.54 9.61 8.61
C GLN A 227 -6.70 10.48 7.38
N VAL A 228 -7.65 10.14 6.51
CA VAL A 228 -8.02 10.95 5.36
C VAL A 228 -9.06 11.96 5.81
N MET A 229 -8.78 13.23 5.62
CA MET A 229 -9.60 14.37 6.08
C MET A 229 -10.15 15.14 4.87
N SER A 230 -11.22 15.92 5.07
CA SER A 230 -11.58 16.93 4.08
C SER A 230 -10.47 17.97 3.96
N GLN A 231 -10.36 18.61 2.80
CA GLN A 231 -9.36 19.64 2.52
C GLN A 231 -9.36 20.72 3.62
N GLU A 232 -10.52 21.25 3.95
CA GLU A 232 -10.71 22.29 4.96
C GLU A 232 -10.19 21.85 6.36
N ASN A 233 -10.55 20.63 6.78
CA ASN A 233 -10.10 20.11 8.09
C ASN A 233 -8.59 19.83 8.10
N TYR A 234 -8.02 19.43 6.97
CA TYR A 234 -6.59 19.19 6.84
C TYR A 234 -5.80 20.51 6.95
N GLU A 235 -6.19 21.54 6.23
CA GLU A 235 -5.59 22.88 6.27
C GLU A 235 -5.69 23.51 7.67
N GLN A 236 -6.86 23.37 8.29
CA GLN A 236 -7.04 23.85 9.67
C GLN A 236 -6.09 23.13 10.62
N TRP A 237 -6.05 21.80 10.58
CA TRP A 237 -5.15 21.01 11.42
C TRP A 237 -3.68 21.40 11.21
N LEU A 238 -3.24 21.55 9.95
CA LEU A 238 -1.86 21.91 9.62
C LEU A 238 -1.50 23.29 10.17
N SER A 239 -2.39 24.27 10.02
CA SER A 239 -2.20 25.63 10.54
C SER A 239 -2.14 25.69 12.08
N GLU A 240 -2.94 24.89 12.76
CA GLU A 240 -2.92 24.74 14.21
C GLU A 240 -1.58 24.19 14.71
N GLN A 241 -1.03 23.16 14.03
CA GLN A 241 0.26 22.57 14.38
C GLN A 241 1.41 23.56 14.16
N GLN A 242 1.43 24.29 13.05
CA GLN A 242 2.44 25.31 12.76
C GLN A 242 2.42 26.44 13.78
N SER A 243 1.24 26.83 14.24
CA SER A 243 1.08 27.87 15.26
C SER A 243 1.59 27.42 16.64
N ALA A 244 1.38 26.14 16.98
CA ALA A 244 1.87 25.56 18.24
C ALA A 244 3.39 25.49 18.28
N ASP A 245 4.06 25.10 17.19
CA ASP A 245 5.51 25.03 17.11
C ASP A 245 6.17 26.42 17.20
N ASN A 246 5.59 27.43 16.56
CA ASN A 246 6.08 28.82 16.67
C ASN A 246 5.97 29.36 18.10
N THR A 247 4.95 28.99 18.85
CA THR A 247 4.77 29.43 20.25
C THR A 247 5.80 28.77 21.17
N THR A 248 6.15 27.53 20.93
CA THR A 248 7.14 26.77 21.70
C THR A 248 8.56 27.31 21.46
N SER A 249 8.90 27.62 20.21
CA SER A 249 10.19 28.24 19.84
C SER A 249 10.37 29.65 20.44
N ALA A 250 9.31 30.47 20.47
CA ALA A 250 9.37 31.81 21.02
C ALA A 250 9.57 31.85 22.57
N ASN A 251 9.09 30.84 23.28
CA ASN A 251 9.22 30.75 24.74
C ASN A 251 10.54 30.13 25.19
N GLY A 252 11.26 29.42 24.32
CA GLY A 252 12.57 28.80 24.58
C GLY A 252 13.74 29.80 24.56
N THR A 253 13.57 30.95 23.91
CA THR A 253 14.66 31.96 23.76
C THR A 253 14.73 32.97 24.90
N SER A 254 13.77 32.98 25.85
CA SER A 254 13.69 33.98 26.93
C SER A 254 14.25 33.54 28.28
N ALA A 255 14.81 32.33 28.40
CA ALA A 255 15.25 31.79 29.71
C ALA A 255 16.78 31.74 29.92
N ASN A 256 17.61 32.39 29.08
CA ASN A 256 19.06 32.36 29.28
C ASN A 256 19.75 33.72 29.14
N ALA A 257 19.23 34.75 29.84
CA ALA A 257 19.90 36.00 30.02
C ALA A 257 19.58 36.54 31.41
N THR A 258 20.26 36.02 32.45
CA THR A 258 20.65 36.79 33.63
C THR A 258 21.38 35.85 34.61
N SER A 259 22.67 35.85 34.65
CA SER A 259 23.53 36.04 35.84
C SER A 259 24.99 35.90 35.45
N ALA A 260 25.57 36.98 35.07
CA ALA A 260 27.00 37.18 35.24
C ALA A 260 27.15 38.27 36.33
N ASN A 261 27.72 37.94 37.39
CA ASN A 261 28.70 38.75 38.16
C ASN A 261 28.71 38.25 39.61
N ASP A 262 29.78 37.79 40.17
CA ASP A 262 30.70 38.51 41.01
C ASP A 262 31.76 37.56 41.64
N THR A 263 32.96 37.82 41.33
CA THR A 263 34.15 38.18 42.12
C THR A 263 34.68 37.28 43.26
N THR A 264 35.96 37.08 43.14
CA THR A 264 37.10 37.03 44.08
C THR A 264 37.52 35.68 44.69
N ALA A 265 38.67 35.30 44.26
CA ALA A 265 39.99 35.24 44.89
C ALA A 265 40.30 34.14 45.92
N ASN A 266 41.41 33.54 45.63
CA ASN A 266 42.53 33.20 46.48
C ASN A 266 42.66 31.75 47.03
N GLY A 267 43.84 31.17 46.77
CA GLY A 267 44.49 30.25 47.70
C GLY A 267 45.06 28.94 47.10
N THR A 268 46.20 29.06 46.47
CA THR A 268 47.44 28.21 46.62
C THR A 268 47.33 26.87 47.32
N ALA A 269 47.71 25.78 46.64
CA ALA A 269 48.85 24.87 46.97
C ALA A 269 48.74 23.48 46.35
N THR A 270 49.67 23.11 45.53
CA THR A 270 50.16 21.75 45.21
C THR A 270 50.86 21.16 46.45
N PRO A 271 51.16 19.83 46.60
CA PRO A 271 51.67 18.92 45.59
C PRO A 271 51.25 17.45 45.70
N THR A 272 51.51 16.70 44.61
CA THR A 272 51.82 15.30 44.34
C THR A 272 52.54 14.51 45.45
N PRO A 273 52.82 13.16 45.32
CA PRO A 273 52.19 11.97 44.69
C PRO A 273 52.21 10.73 45.61
N THR A 274 51.47 9.70 45.26
CA THR A 274 51.96 8.29 45.23
C THR A 274 50.94 7.44 44.44
#